data_2173778e4ed7961165c0bff7f90b212e
#
_entry.id   2173778e4ed7961165c0bff7f90b212e
#
_cell.length_a   1.000
_cell.length_b   1.000
_cell.length_c   1.000
_cell.angle_alpha   90.00
_cell.angle_beta   90.00
_cell.angle_gamma   90.00
#
_symmetry.space_group_name_H-M   'P 1'
#
loop_
_entity.id
_entity.type
_entity.pdbx_description
1 polymer ?
#
loop_
_entity_poly.entity_id
_entity_poly.type
_entity_poly.pdbx_seq_one_letter_code
_entity_poly.pdbx_strand_id
1 'polypeptide(L)'
;NGINLRTDPVEAKKYIGFLPQRPPLYPELSVDEYLTYCARLRLMDAREIRQAVDTAEAKCGITHFKKRLIGNLSGGYQQRVGIAQAIVHNPRFVVLDEPTNGLDPVQIVEVRHLIKEIAAERAVMLSTHILSEVQATCDKIKMIEHGHMIFSGTMEEFNNYVEPCSFLVTFGNP
;
A
#
# COMPACT_ATOMS: atom_id res chain seq x y z
N ASN A 1 12.99 -10.70 12.16
CA ASN A 1 14.35 -10.21 12.46
C ASN A 1 14.66 -10.23 13.97
N GLY A 2 13.71 -10.65 14.84
CA GLY A 2 13.93 -10.69 16.29
C GLY A 2 13.99 -9.32 16.99
N ILE A 3 13.72 -8.22 16.27
CA ILE A 3 13.71 -6.87 16.85
C ILE A 3 12.34 -6.63 17.49
N ASN A 4 12.36 -6.25 18.77
CA ASN A 4 11.12 -6.00 19.51
C ASN A 4 10.68 -4.54 19.31
N LEU A 5 9.51 -4.34 18.72
CA LEU A 5 8.96 -3.01 18.44
C LEU A 5 8.75 -2.15 19.69
N ARG A 6 8.55 -2.76 20.87
CA ARG A 6 8.35 -2.02 22.13
C ARG A 6 9.65 -1.55 22.75
N THR A 7 10.72 -2.33 22.65
CA THR A 7 12.02 -2.02 23.27
C THR A 7 12.93 -1.24 22.33
N ASP A 8 12.82 -1.47 21.02
CA ASP A 8 13.63 -0.78 20.01
C ASP A 8 12.77 -0.36 18.80
N PRO A 9 11.87 0.63 18.99
CA PRO A 9 10.94 1.06 17.95
C PRO A 9 11.64 1.73 16.75
N VAL A 10 12.77 2.37 16.95
CA VAL A 10 13.52 3.07 15.88
C VAL A 10 14.10 2.03 14.92
N GLU A 11 14.79 1.02 15.45
CA GLU A 11 15.38 -0.04 14.65
C GLU A 11 14.29 -0.87 13.95
N ALA A 12 13.21 -1.23 14.67
CA ALA A 12 12.10 -1.97 14.07
C ALA A 12 11.45 -1.23 12.87
N LYS A 13 11.30 0.09 12.98
CA LYS A 13 10.69 0.92 11.92
C LYS A 13 11.53 1.02 10.65
N LYS A 14 12.83 0.72 10.69
CA LYS A 14 13.66 0.64 9.48
C LYS A 14 13.21 -0.49 8.54
N TYR A 15 12.58 -1.51 9.07
CA TYR A 15 12.11 -2.69 8.33
C TYR A 15 10.63 -2.63 7.95
N ILE A 16 9.92 -1.56 8.36
CA ILE A 16 8.48 -1.41 8.16
C ILE A 16 8.21 -0.16 7.33
N GLY A 17 7.57 -0.35 6.19
CA GLY A 17 6.92 0.72 5.42
C GLY A 17 5.49 0.91 5.90
N PHE A 18 5.01 2.13 5.96
CA PHE A 18 3.63 2.41 6.36
C PHE A 18 3.01 3.52 5.52
N LEU A 19 1.86 3.23 4.96
CA LEU A 19 0.97 4.19 4.32
C LEU A 19 -0.30 4.29 5.16
N PRO A 20 -0.56 5.38 5.87
CA PRO A 20 -1.84 5.61 6.53
C PRO A 20 -2.91 5.96 5.50
N GLN A 21 -4.19 5.81 5.87
CA GLN A 21 -5.35 6.15 5.03
C GLN A 21 -5.28 7.56 4.41
N ARG A 22 -4.73 8.52 5.15
CA ARG A 22 -4.40 9.86 4.65
C ARG A 22 -2.89 10.04 4.69
N PRO A 23 -2.19 9.92 3.54
CA PRO A 23 -0.75 10.10 3.48
C PRO A 23 -0.34 11.48 4.00
N PRO A 24 0.68 11.58 4.86
CA PRO A 24 1.18 12.85 5.40
C PRO A 24 2.05 13.56 4.35
N LEU A 25 1.44 13.95 3.23
CA LEU A 25 2.14 14.62 2.14
C LEU A 25 2.35 16.09 2.47
N TYR A 26 3.46 16.65 1.95
CA TYR A 26 3.76 18.08 1.98
C TYR A 26 3.47 18.68 0.59
N PRO A 27 2.31 19.37 0.40
CA PRO A 27 1.89 19.86 -0.91
C PRO A 27 2.85 20.85 -1.57
N GLU A 28 3.62 21.55 -0.77
CA GLU A 28 4.63 22.54 -1.15
C GLU A 28 5.97 21.96 -1.62
N LEU A 29 6.21 20.67 -1.38
CA LEU A 29 7.40 19.99 -1.86
C LEU A 29 7.15 19.34 -3.22
N SER A 30 8.21 19.24 -4.02
CA SER A 30 8.21 18.35 -5.19
C SER A 30 8.27 16.88 -4.73
N VAL A 31 7.89 15.97 -5.63
CA VAL A 31 7.94 14.52 -5.36
C VAL A 31 9.34 14.08 -4.94
N ASP A 32 10.37 14.53 -5.66
CA ASP A 32 11.78 14.20 -5.40
C ASP A 32 12.25 14.73 -4.03
N GLU A 33 11.91 15.98 -3.69
CA GLU A 33 12.25 16.59 -2.40
C GLU A 33 11.58 15.84 -1.25
N TYR A 34 10.28 15.52 -1.39
CA TYR A 34 9.53 14.81 -0.37
C TYR A 34 10.07 13.38 -0.13
N LEU A 35 10.32 12.62 -1.19
CA LEU A 35 10.87 11.27 -1.07
C LEU A 35 12.29 11.28 -0.49
N THR A 36 13.12 12.26 -0.89
CA THR A 36 14.45 12.48 -0.31
C THR A 36 14.34 12.79 1.20
N TYR A 37 13.40 13.64 1.59
CA TYR A 37 13.13 13.95 2.99
C TYR A 37 12.71 12.69 3.77
N CYS A 38 11.79 11.89 3.23
CA CYS A 38 11.36 10.64 3.84
C CYS A 38 12.50 9.63 4.02
N ALA A 39 13.36 9.50 3.01
CA ALA A 39 14.54 8.63 3.09
C ALA A 39 15.51 9.06 4.21
N ARG A 40 15.74 10.36 4.36
CA ARG A 40 16.56 10.93 5.46
C ARG A 40 15.94 10.66 6.83
N LEU A 41 14.61 10.81 6.98
CA LEU A 41 13.91 10.50 8.23
C LEU A 41 14.01 9.01 8.61
N ARG A 42 14.19 8.14 7.61
CA ARG A 42 14.42 6.69 7.82
C ARG A 42 15.88 6.37 8.11
N LEU A 43 16.74 7.39 8.27
CA LEU A 43 18.16 7.26 8.58
C LEU A 43 18.93 6.43 7.53
N MET A 44 18.55 6.56 6.27
CA MET A 44 19.28 5.93 5.15
C MET A 44 20.65 6.58 4.97
N ASP A 45 21.64 5.78 4.49
CA ASP A 45 22.94 6.34 4.12
C ASP A 45 22.76 7.37 2.99
N ALA A 46 23.39 8.53 3.14
CA ALA A 46 23.28 9.62 2.18
C ALA A 46 23.67 9.24 0.74
N ARG A 47 24.56 8.24 0.60
CA ARG A 47 25.03 7.72 -0.70
C ARG A 47 23.96 6.88 -1.41
N GLU A 48 23.06 6.28 -0.65
CA GLU A 48 22.01 5.39 -1.18
C GLU A 48 20.72 6.13 -1.49
N ILE A 49 20.48 7.30 -0.87
CA ILE A 49 19.20 8.03 -0.97
C ILE A 49 18.81 8.28 -2.41
N ARG A 50 19.75 8.78 -3.25
CA ARG A 50 19.41 9.11 -4.63
C ARG A 50 18.88 7.91 -5.41
N GLN A 51 19.59 6.78 -5.32
CA GLN A 51 19.19 5.55 -5.99
C GLN A 51 17.86 5.01 -5.45
N ALA A 52 17.66 5.07 -4.13
CA ALA A 52 16.42 4.61 -3.50
C ALA A 52 15.21 5.44 -3.94
N VAL A 53 15.36 6.77 -4.02
CA VAL A 53 14.31 7.67 -4.51
C VAL A 53 13.99 7.38 -5.98
N ASP A 54 14.99 7.32 -6.86
CA ASP A 54 14.78 6.99 -8.28
C ASP A 54 14.09 5.62 -8.45
N THR A 55 14.44 4.64 -7.64
CA THR A 55 13.82 3.30 -7.65
C THR A 55 12.36 3.36 -7.20
N ALA A 56 12.06 4.08 -6.11
CA ALA A 56 10.70 4.22 -5.61
C ALA A 56 9.80 4.99 -6.59
N GLU A 57 10.32 6.07 -7.20
CA GLU A 57 9.62 6.81 -8.25
C GLU A 57 9.29 5.93 -9.46
N ALA A 58 10.25 5.13 -9.91
CA ALA A 58 10.06 4.23 -11.04
C ALA A 58 9.01 3.15 -10.74
N LYS A 59 9.12 2.48 -9.59
CA LYS A 59 8.16 1.45 -9.15
C LYS A 59 6.74 2.00 -9.04
N CYS A 60 6.57 3.23 -8.54
CA CYS A 60 5.26 3.84 -8.38
C CYS A 60 4.75 4.56 -9.65
N GLY A 61 5.53 4.57 -10.75
CA GLY A 61 5.14 5.20 -12.01
C GLY A 61 5.03 6.73 -11.92
N ILE A 62 5.83 7.38 -11.06
CA ILE A 62 5.78 8.83 -10.80
C ILE A 62 7.04 9.59 -11.24
N THR A 63 8.00 8.93 -11.88
CA THR A 63 9.28 9.52 -12.31
C THR A 63 9.09 10.78 -13.16
N HIS A 64 8.07 10.82 -14.01
CA HIS A 64 7.77 11.97 -14.87
C HIS A 64 7.23 13.18 -14.09
N PHE A 65 6.84 13.01 -12.84
CA PHE A 65 6.39 14.06 -11.93
C PHE A 65 7.41 14.48 -10.88
N LYS A 66 8.63 13.94 -10.89
CA LYS A 66 9.62 14.13 -9.81
C LYS A 66 9.87 15.60 -9.42
N LYS A 67 9.81 16.54 -10.39
CA LYS A 67 9.99 17.97 -10.14
C LYS A 67 8.68 18.73 -9.91
N ARG A 68 7.52 18.05 -9.96
CA ARG A 68 6.22 18.68 -9.78
C ARG A 68 5.88 18.74 -8.30
N LEU A 69 5.27 19.86 -7.87
CA LEU A 69 4.75 19.99 -6.52
C LEU A 69 3.63 18.95 -6.27
N ILE A 70 3.67 18.31 -5.11
CA ILE A 70 2.70 17.27 -4.73
C ILE A 70 1.27 17.82 -4.74
N GLY A 71 1.07 19.06 -4.29
CA GLY A 71 -0.24 19.72 -4.30
C GLY A 71 -0.85 19.88 -5.70
N ASN A 72 -0.05 19.81 -6.76
CA ASN A 72 -0.49 19.91 -8.16
C ASN A 72 -0.74 18.54 -8.82
N LEU A 73 -0.71 17.45 -8.06
CA LEU A 73 -0.99 16.10 -8.53
C LEU A 73 -2.46 15.74 -8.27
N SER A 74 -3.02 14.87 -9.13
CA SER A 74 -4.32 14.25 -8.85
C SER A 74 -4.24 13.34 -7.62
N GLY A 75 -5.40 13.05 -6.99
CA GLY A 75 -5.48 12.17 -5.82
C GLY A 75 -4.78 10.83 -6.01
N GLY A 76 -4.94 10.20 -7.19
CA GLY A 76 -4.28 8.93 -7.51
C GLY A 76 -2.76 9.04 -7.56
N TYR A 77 -2.21 10.13 -8.10
CA TYR A 77 -0.76 10.34 -8.07
C TYR A 77 -0.25 10.72 -6.69
N GLN A 78 -1.02 11.46 -5.90
CA GLN A 78 -0.70 11.70 -4.48
C GLN A 78 -0.65 10.38 -3.70
N GLN A 79 -1.58 9.47 -3.96
CA GLN A 79 -1.59 8.14 -3.35
C GLN A 79 -0.34 7.33 -3.75
N ARG A 80 0.07 7.36 -5.02
CA ARG A 80 1.31 6.74 -5.49
C ARG A 80 2.56 7.33 -4.82
N VAL A 81 2.60 8.65 -4.59
CA VAL A 81 3.66 9.29 -3.79
C VAL A 81 3.63 8.77 -2.35
N GLY A 82 2.45 8.59 -1.76
CA GLY A 82 2.27 7.98 -0.44
C GLY A 82 2.78 6.54 -0.37
N ILE A 83 2.54 5.73 -1.41
CA ILE A 83 3.10 4.37 -1.51
C ILE A 83 4.62 4.43 -1.68
N ALA A 84 5.13 5.33 -2.53
CA ALA A 84 6.56 5.49 -2.76
C ALA A 84 7.32 5.83 -1.45
N GLN A 85 6.79 6.72 -0.60
CA GLN A 85 7.38 7.01 0.70
C GLN A 85 7.39 5.80 1.64
N ALA A 86 6.38 4.92 1.54
CA ALA A 86 6.33 3.71 2.36
C ALA A 86 7.41 2.69 1.96
N ILE A 87 7.88 2.70 0.70
CA ILE A 87 8.83 1.72 0.18
C ILE A 87 10.24 2.27 -0.08
N VAL A 88 10.46 3.60 0.00
CA VAL A 88 11.73 4.26 -0.38
C VAL A 88 12.94 3.71 0.36
N HIS A 89 12.80 3.33 1.63
CA HIS A 89 13.87 2.76 2.46
C HIS A 89 14.00 1.23 2.34
N ASN A 90 13.39 0.64 1.30
CA ASN A 90 13.41 -0.78 0.99
C ASN A 90 13.02 -1.70 2.18
N PRO A 91 11.86 -1.47 2.83
CA PRO A 91 11.43 -2.27 3.98
C PRO A 91 11.12 -3.72 3.58
N ARG A 92 11.23 -4.64 4.53
CA ARG A 92 10.84 -6.05 4.34
C ARG A 92 9.34 -6.28 4.50
N PHE A 93 8.66 -5.40 5.20
CA PHE A 93 7.24 -5.47 5.48
C PHE A 93 6.59 -4.11 5.22
N VAL A 94 5.50 -4.10 4.46
CA VAL A 94 4.75 -2.88 4.13
C VAL A 94 3.32 -3.02 4.63
N VAL A 95 2.85 -1.99 5.32
CA VAL A 95 1.46 -1.87 5.78
C VAL A 95 0.81 -0.74 5.00
N LEU A 96 -0.31 -1.04 4.35
CA LEU A 96 -1.08 -0.10 3.55
C LEU A 96 -2.51 -0.03 4.13
N ASP A 97 -2.88 1.14 4.63
CA ASP A 97 -4.18 1.36 5.22
C ASP A 97 -5.10 2.07 4.22
N GLU A 98 -6.15 1.39 3.77
CA GLU A 98 -7.13 1.86 2.78
C GLU A 98 -6.48 2.51 1.53
N PRO A 99 -5.53 1.84 0.85
CA PRO A 99 -4.69 2.47 -0.19
C PRO A 99 -5.45 2.90 -1.44
N THR A 100 -6.68 2.45 -1.63
CA THR A 100 -7.53 2.75 -2.79
C THR A 100 -8.67 3.72 -2.46
N ASN A 101 -8.74 4.16 -1.21
CA ASN A 101 -9.82 5.04 -0.75
C ASN A 101 -9.82 6.38 -1.51
N GLY A 102 -10.99 6.76 -2.04
CA GLY A 102 -11.18 8.03 -2.77
C GLY A 102 -10.60 8.05 -4.19
N LEU A 103 -10.20 6.90 -4.74
CA LEU A 103 -9.72 6.77 -6.10
C LEU A 103 -10.85 6.39 -7.06
N ASP A 104 -10.73 6.79 -8.32
CA ASP A 104 -11.61 6.34 -9.39
C ASP A 104 -11.33 4.86 -9.77
N PRO A 105 -12.25 4.18 -10.49
CA PRO A 105 -12.10 2.76 -10.83
C PRO A 105 -10.82 2.42 -11.60
N VAL A 106 -10.33 3.31 -12.46
CA VAL A 106 -9.10 3.09 -13.25
C VAL A 106 -7.88 3.15 -12.32
N GLN A 107 -7.84 4.16 -11.47
CA GLN A 107 -6.76 4.34 -10.47
C GLN A 107 -6.73 3.18 -9.47
N ILE A 108 -7.89 2.65 -9.06
CA ILE A 108 -7.97 1.47 -8.18
C ILE A 108 -7.26 0.28 -8.82
N VAL A 109 -7.52 0.00 -10.09
CA VAL A 109 -6.86 -1.11 -10.82
C VAL A 109 -5.35 -0.91 -10.86
N GLU A 110 -4.91 0.30 -11.17
CA GLU A 110 -3.48 0.63 -11.24
C GLU A 110 -2.77 0.49 -9.88
N VAL A 111 -3.41 0.95 -8.79
CA VAL A 111 -2.85 0.81 -7.43
C VAL A 111 -2.83 -0.65 -6.99
N ARG A 112 -3.83 -1.46 -7.34
CA ARG A 112 -3.82 -2.91 -7.09
C ARG A 112 -2.65 -3.61 -7.80
N HIS A 113 -2.38 -3.26 -9.05
CA HIS A 113 -1.21 -3.78 -9.77
C HIS A 113 0.09 -3.42 -9.06
N LEU A 114 0.25 -2.16 -8.69
CA LEU A 114 1.41 -1.70 -7.93
C LEU A 114 1.58 -2.47 -6.60
N ILE A 115 0.50 -2.70 -5.86
CA ILE A 115 0.54 -3.47 -4.60
C ILE A 115 1.01 -4.92 -4.85
N LYS A 116 0.54 -5.56 -5.92
CA LYS A 116 0.98 -6.91 -6.31
C LYS A 116 2.46 -6.96 -6.68
N GLU A 117 2.95 -5.98 -7.43
CA GLU A 117 4.37 -5.86 -7.76
C GLU A 117 5.23 -5.70 -6.49
N ILE A 118 4.78 -4.88 -5.54
CA ILE A 118 5.45 -4.73 -4.25
C ILE A 118 5.42 -6.05 -3.45
N ALA A 119 4.29 -6.77 -3.46
CA ALA A 119 4.11 -8.02 -2.74
C ALA A 119 4.95 -9.19 -3.31
N ALA A 120 5.35 -9.13 -4.58
CA ALA A 120 6.26 -10.11 -5.17
C ALA A 120 7.66 -10.11 -4.53
N GLU A 121 8.09 -8.99 -3.94
CA GLU A 121 9.43 -8.82 -3.37
C GLU A 121 9.44 -8.80 -1.83
N ARG A 122 8.29 -8.54 -1.19
CA ARG A 122 8.21 -8.31 0.26
C ARG A 122 6.84 -8.65 0.82
N ALA A 123 6.74 -8.83 2.13
CA ALA A 123 5.45 -9.03 2.76
C ALA A 123 4.64 -7.73 2.77
N VAL A 124 3.38 -7.80 2.36
CA VAL A 124 2.45 -6.66 2.38
C VAL A 124 1.23 -7.01 3.23
N MET A 125 0.85 -6.12 4.10
CA MET A 125 -0.42 -6.15 4.83
C MET A 125 -1.30 -5.00 4.33
N LEU A 126 -2.47 -5.35 3.83
CA LEU A 126 -3.48 -4.42 3.35
C LEU A 126 -4.63 -4.37 4.33
N SER A 127 -5.02 -3.18 4.80
CA SER A 127 -6.31 -3.01 5.47
C SER A 127 -7.30 -2.38 4.50
N THR A 128 -8.49 -2.94 4.42
CA THR A 128 -9.59 -2.39 3.61
C THR A 128 -10.92 -2.95 4.10
N HIS A 129 -11.99 -2.20 3.88
CA HIS A 129 -13.37 -2.64 4.13
C HIS A 129 -14.06 -3.16 2.85
N ILE A 130 -13.35 -3.18 1.72
CA ILE A 130 -13.88 -3.58 0.41
C ILE A 130 -13.46 -5.02 0.09
N LEU A 131 -14.38 -5.97 0.21
CA LEU A 131 -14.11 -7.39 0.01
C LEU A 131 -13.56 -7.70 -1.38
N SER A 132 -14.05 -7.05 -2.44
CA SER A 132 -13.56 -7.25 -3.80
C SER A 132 -12.10 -6.85 -4.00
N GLU A 133 -11.57 -5.95 -3.17
CA GLU A 133 -10.14 -5.62 -3.16
C GLU A 133 -9.31 -6.72 -2.54
N VAL A 134 -9.77 -7.25 -1.40
CA VAL A 134 -9.14 -8.38 -0.73
C VAL A 134 -9.06 -9.58 -1.67
N GLN A 135 -10.19 -9.95 -2.31
CA GLN A 135 -10.27 -11.05 -3.26
C GLN A 135 -9.34 -10.88 -4.48
N ALA A 136 -9.19 -9.64 -4.95
CA ALA A 136 -8.35 -9.34 -6.11
C ALA A 136 -6.85 -9.28 -5.79
N THR A 137 -6.45 -9.08 -4.50
CA THR A 137 -5.07 -8.66 -4.18
C THR A 137 -4.41 -9.56 -3.14
N CYS A 138 -5.16 -10.21 -2.25
CA CYS A 138 -4.62 -10.90 -1.08
C CYS A 138 -4.67 -12.43 -1.21
N ASP A 139 -3.64 -13.12 -0.69
CA ASP A 139 -3.60 -14.58 -0.60
C ASP A 139 -4.24 -15.07 0.71
N LYS A 140 -4.16 -14.25 1.76
CA LYS A 140 -4.67 -14.55 3.11
C LYS A 140 -5.49 -13.39 3.63
N ILE A 141 -6.54 -13.72 4.38
CA ILE A 141 -7.44 -12.76 4.97
C ILE A 141 -7.55 -12.96 6.49
N LYS A 142 -7.67 -11.84 7.19
CA LYS A 142 -8.07 -11.79 8.60
C LYS A 142 -9.23 -10.83 8.74
N MET A 143 -10.35 -11.28 9.29
CA MET A 143 -11.51 -10.44 9.57
C MET A 143 -11.57 -10.11 11.05
N ILE A 144 -11.80 -8.84 11.34
CA ILE A 144 -11.90 -8.32 12.71
C ILE A 144 -13.25 -7.62 12.83
N GLU A 145 -14.02 -7.98 13.84
CA GLU A 145 -15.27 -7.35 14.20
C GLU A 145 -15.27 -7.01 15.70
N HIS A 146 -15.60 -5.79 16.05
CA HIS A 146 -15.60 -5.30 17.44
C HIS A 146 -14.32 -5.64 18.22
N GLY A 147 -13.17 -5.60 17.58
CA GLY A 147 -11.87 -5.92 18.18
C GLY A 147 -11.56 -7.41 18.31
N HIS A 148 -12.46 -8.29 17.89
CA HIS A 148 -12.27 -9.74 17.90
C HIS A 148 -11.99 -10.27 16.49
N MET A 149 -11.05 -11.20 16.38
CA MET A 149 -10.77 -11.89 15.13
C MET A 149 -11.85 -12.96 14.90
N ILE A 150 -12.68 -12.77 13.87
CA ILE A 150 -13.78 -13.68 13.53
C ILE A 150 -13.39 -14.69 12.45
N PHE A 151 -12.38 -14.36 11.61
CA PHE A 151 -11.85 -15.28 10.61
C PHE A 151 -10.34 -15.04 10.41
N SER A 152 -9.59 -16.10 10.13
CA SER A 152 -8.19 -16.05 9.72
C SER A 152 -7.87 -17.27 8.86
N GLY A 153 -7.58 -17.07 7.57
CA GLY A 153 -7.33 -18.17 6.63
C GLY A 153 -6.89 -17.66 5.26
N THR A 154 -6.88 -18.58 4.30
CA THR A 154 -6.68 -18.28 2.87
C THR A 154 -7.96 -17.73 2.25
N MET A 155 -7.85 -17.18 1.02
CA MET A 155 -9.03 -16.76 0.26
C MET A 155 -9.93 -17.94 -0.12
N GLU A 156 -9.36 -19.11 -0.36
CA GLU A 156 -10.12 -20.33 -0.64
C GLU A 156 -10.96 -20.75 0.58
N GLU A 157 -10.33 -20.80 1.76
CA GLU A 157 -11.04 -21.09 3.02
C GLU A 157 -12.13 -20.05 3.32
N PHE A 158 -11.88 -18.78 3.01
CA PHE A 158 -12.86 -17.71 3.18
C PHE A 158 -14.06 -17.86 2.26
N ASN A 159 -13.84 -18.17 0.99
CA ASN A 159 -14.92 -18.40 0.03
C ASN A 159 -15.79 -19.62 0.40
N ASN A 160 -15.22 -20.62 1.08
CA ASN A 160 -15.96 -21.76 1.60
C ASN A 160 -16.68 -21.45 2.94
N TYR A 161 -16.18 -20.48 3.69
CA TYR A 161 -16.76 -20.04 4.97
C TYR A 161 -18.00 -19.16 4.78
N VAL A 162 -18.02 -18.34 3.73
CA VAL A 162 -19.16 -17.47 3.38
C VAL A 162 -20.05 -18.24 2.41
N GLU A 163 -21.22 -18.66 2.85
CA GLU A 163 -22.23 -19.27 1.96
C GLU A 163 -22.59 -18.27 0.85
N PRO A 164 -22.61 -18.71 -0.42
CA PRO A 164 -22.97 -17.83 -1.51
C PRO A 164 -24.42 -17.38 -1.39
N CYS A 165 -24.63 -16.10 -1.08
CA CYS A 165 -25.96 -15.48 -0.98
C CYS A 165 -26.48 -14.94 -2.32
N SER A 166 -25.92 -15.35 -3.47
CA SER A 166 -26.29 -14.85 -4.78
C SER A 166 -27.05 -15.92 -5.60
N PHE A 167 -28.22 -15.54 -6.10
CA PHE A 167 -28.96 -16.33 -7.08
C PHE A 167 -28.72 -15.78 -8.49
N LEU A 168 -28.22 -16.59 -9.39
CA LEU A 168 -28.17 -16.25 -10.82
C LEU A 168 -29.57 -16.49 -11.43
N VAL A 169 -30.28 -15.43 -11.74
CA VAL A 169 -31.56 -15.52 -12.48
C VAL A 169 -31.24 -15.41 -13.96
N THR A 170 -31.30 -16.54 -14.67
CA THR A 170 -31.25 -16.54 -16.13
C THR A 170 -32.68 -16.36 -16.67
N PHE A 171 -32.92 -15.24 -17.33
CA PHE A 171 -34.14 -15.07 -18.11
C PHE A 171 -33.97 -15.90 -19.39
N GLY A 172 -34.76 -16.98 -19.53
CA GLY A 172 -34.87 -17.67 -20.80
C GLY A 172 -35.54 -16.72 -21.80
N ASN A 173 -34.95 -16.54 -22.98
CA ASN A 173 -35.61 -15.84 -24.07
C ASN A 173 -36.87 -16.63 -24.44
N PRO A 174 -38.02 -15.96 -24.71
CA PRO A 174 -39.23 -16.59 -25.15
C PRO A 174 -39.08 -17.22 -26.56
#